data_36f5bb130c44f7b67353111a9884b8f4
#
_entry.id   36f5bb130c44f7b67353111a9884b8f4
#
_cell.length_a   1.000
_cell.length_b   1.000
_cell.length_c   1.000
_cell.angle_alpha   90.00
_cell.angle_beta   90.00
_cell.angle_gamma   90.00
#
_symmetry.space_group_name_H-M   'P 1'
#
loop_
_entity.id
_entity.type
_entity.pdbx_description
1 polymer ?
#
loop_
_entity_poly.entity_id
_entity_poly.type
_entity_poly.pdbx_seq_one_letter_code
_entity_poly.pdbx_strand_id
1 'polypeptide(L)'
;MNNYDKDKVLNAASGRWSEIIQRFSTKSFDAKVLRRCGSHGACPRHGGRDGFRFFKDFEETGGGVCNSCGVFSTGLGLLSWLNDVPLNIVINDLGEYLGIDPEPRRQPANGAYPSKKSGKGWPPMQKQEPKFVPKREIVDPKKVAEQRQRLNEIWTASVPLSHEHARPARLYFDARGVNSTRYETNPFIRFHPGLDYWDEDTGEVLGTYPALVMMFINQERKPTNLHRIYLTPQGDKAPVNGDPKKMTKKPDDLTLTGSTIWLSPPAAVIGITEGVETGIAVEAGTGLNVGACGNAVLLERFLPPAEVKIIHNFVDKDRSMRGEEAAHAFRERMAMARPDIQIFDHLPPLDISDGEKCVDWLDVWSNYGKAGFRHLNLITNLQLAG
;
A
#
# COMPACT_ATOMS: atom_id res chain seq x y z
N MET A 1 33.20 -11.88 -5.80
CA MET A 1 31.74 -11.90 -5.80
C MET A 1 31.29 -11.00 -6.94
N ASN A 2 30.40 -11.47 -7.79
CA ASN A 2 29.76 -10.69 -8.82
C ASN A 2 28.85 -9.65 -8.12
N ASN A 3 28.65 -8.50 -8.77
CA ASN A 3 27.77 -7.46 -8.25
C ASN A 3 26.52 -7.43 -9.15
N TYR A 4 25.36 -7.74 -8.61
CA TYR A 4 24.09 -7.72 -9.35
C TYR A 4 23.24 -6.55 -8.90
N ASP A 5 22.53 -5.95 -9.85
CA ASP A 5 21.59 -4.89 -9.57
C ASP A 5 20.37 -5.45 -8.84
N LYS A 6 20.03 -4.87 -7.68
CA LYS A 6 18.94 -5.31 -6.80
C LYS A 6 17.59 -5.30 -7.52
N ASP A 7 17.33 -4.26 -8.32
CA ASP A 7 16.02 -4.08 -8.94
C ASP A 7 15.85 -5.02 -10.13
N LYS A 8 16.93 -5.29 -10.87
CA LYS A 8 16.94 -6.34 -11.89
C LYS A 8 16.65 -7.71 -11.29
N VAL A 9 17.23 -8.02 -10.13
CA VAL A 9 16.98 -9.28 -9.42
C VAL A 9 15.52 -9.36 -8.94
N LEU A 10 14.97 -8.28 -8.35
CA LEU A 10 13.57 -8.24 -7.93
C LEU A 10 12.60 -8.41 -9.10
N ASN A 11 12.85 -7.73 -10.20
CA ASN A 11 12.03 -7.82 -11.40
C ASN A 11 12.05 -9.22 -12.01
N ALA A 12 13.21 -9.84 -12.11
CA ALA A 12 13.37 -11.20 -12.63
C ALA A 12 12.78 -12.27 -11.69
N ALA A 13 12.75 -12.01 -10.39
CA ALA A 13 12.16 -12.89 -9.39
C ALA A 13 10.63 -12.79 -9.32
N SER A 14 10.06 -11.70 -9.80
CA SER A 14 8.59 -11.47 -9.80
C SER A 14 7.88 -12.60 -10.56
N GLY A 15 6.83 -13.16 -9.95
CA GLY A 15 6.09 -14.31 -10.44
C GLY A 15 6.79 -15.66 -10.23
N ARG A 16 7.91 -15.70 -9.50
CA ARG A 16 8.67 -16.92 -9.20
C ARG A 16 9.00 -17.08 -7.71
N TRP A 17 8.45 -16.23 -6.84
CA TRP A 17 8.85 -16.23 -5.44
C TRP A 17 8.50 -17.50 -4.68
N SER A 18 7.41 -18.19 -5.02
CA SER A 18 7.10 -19.49 -4.40
C SER A 18 8.14 -20.56 -4.71
N GLU A 19 8.67 -20.58 -5.93
CA GLU A 19 9.78 -21.46 -6.30
C GLU A 19 11.06 -21.05 -5.57
N ILE A 20 11.39 -19.75 -5.64
CA ILE A 20 12.62 -19.19 -5.07
C ILE A 20 12.68 -19.41 -3.57
N ILE A 21 11.61 -19.09 -2.83
CA ILE A 21 11.60 -19.21 -1.36
C ILE A 21 11.77 -20.66 -0.92
N GLN A 22 11.14 -21.60 -1.61
CA GLN A 22 11.28 -23.02 -1.30
C GLN A 22 12.67 -23.57 -1.63
N ARG A 23 13.28 -23.04 -2.71
CA ARG A 23 14.59 -23.49 -3.16
C ARG A 23 15.73 -22.97 -2.29
N PHE A 24 15.63 -21.73 -1.82
CA PHE A 24 16.71 -21.03 -1.13
C PHE A 24 16.50 -20.90 0.37
N SER A 25 15.31 -21.12 0.91
CA SER A 25 15.09 -21.07 2.36
C SER A 25 15.68 -22.28 3.06
N THR A 26 16.47 -22.04 4.11
CA THR A 26 16.93 -23.10 5.03
C THR A 26 15.85 -23.54 6.01
N LYS A 27 14.70 -22.83 6.06
CA LYS A 27 13.59 -23.09 6.96
C LYS A 27 12.40 -23.70 6.22
N SER A 28 11.73 -24.63 6.86
CA SER A 28 10.50 -25.23 6.34
C SER A 28 9.29 -24.36 6.68
N PHE A 29 8.34 -24.31 5.76
CA PHE A 29 7.07 -23.61 5.94
C PHE A 29 5.92 -24.60 6.13
N ASP A 30 4.89 -24.16 6.83
CA ASP A 30 3.61 -24.86 6.85
C ASP A 30 3.06 -24.97 5.43
N ALA A 31 2.60 -26.18 5.06
CA ALA A 31 2.06 -26.46 3.73
C ALA A 31 0.86 -25.56 3.38
N LYS A 32 0.07 -25.16 4.39
CA LYS A 32 -1.06 -24.23 4.21
C LYS A 32 -0.60 -22.85 3.77
N VAL A 33 0.48 -22.33 4.37
CA VAL A 33 1.06 -21.02 4.06
C VAL A 33 1.63 -21.00 2.65
N LEU A 34 2.29 -22.09 2.23
CA LEU A 34 2.83 -22.23 0.86
C LEU A 34 1.74 -22.35 -0.21
N ARG A 35 0.63 -23.01 0.10
CA ARG A 35 -0.44 -23.26 -0.88
C ARG A 35 -1.38 -22.09 -1.07
N ARG A 36 -1.52 -21.24 -0.05
CA ARG A 36 -2.45 -20.11 -0.07
C ARG A 36 -1.82 -18.89 0.58
N CYS A 37 -1.34 -17.96 -0.24
CA CYS A 37 -0.84 -16.67 0.23
C CYS A 37 -1.88 -15.93 1.06
N GLY A 38 -1.43 -15.30 2.15
CA GLY A 38 -2.31 -14.69 3.15
C GLY A 38 -2.83 -15.62 4.24
N SER A 39 -2.67 -16.95 4.10
CA SER A 39 -3.01 -17.90 5.18
C SER A 39 -2.00 -17.83 6.31
N HIS A 40 -2.51 -17.83 7.55
CA HIS A 40 -1.69 -17.84 8.74
C HIS A 40 -1.14 -19.25 9.04
N GLY A 41 0.10 -19.33 9.49
CA GLY A 41 0.77 -20.55 9.91
C GLY A 41 1.87 -20.29 10.91
N ALA A 42 2.57 -21.37 11.29
CA ALA A 42 3.71 -21.28 12.19
C ALA A 42 4.84 -20.45 11.59
N CYS A 43 5.50 -19.64 12.41
CA CYS A 43 6.69 -18.91 11.97
C CYS A 43 7.83 -19.90 11.64
N PRO A 44 8.48 -19.77 10.49
CA PRO A 44 9.56 -20.68 10.10
C PRO A 44 10.82 -20.57 10.96
N ARG A 45 10.96 -19.49 11.75
CA ARG A 45 12.12 -19.31 12.65
C ARG A 45 11.86 -19.69 14.09
N HIS A 46 10.72 -19.32 14.68
CA HIS A 46 10.46 -19.54 16.10
C HIS A 46 9.22 -20.42 16.37
N GLY A 47 8.54 -20.92 15.33
CA GLY A 47 7.35 -21.76 15.50
C GLY A 47 6.08 -20.95 15.86
N GLY A 48 5.25 -21.51 16.74
CA GLY A 48 3.94 -20.96 17.07
C GLY A 48 2.82 -21.58 16.19
N ARG A 49 1.61 -21.00 16.23
CA ARG A 49 0.46 -21.56 15.50
C ARG A 49 0.14 -20.78 14.22
N ASP A 50 0.12 -19.46 14.28
CA ASP A 50 -0.47 -18.56 13.25
C ASP A 50 0.25 -17.21 13.11
N GLY A 51 1.48 -17.11 13.63
CA GLY A 51 2.24 -15.87 13.67
C GLY A 51 2.80 -15.42 12.32
N PHE A 52 2.86 -16.27 11.32
CA PHE A 52 3.47 -15.97 10.02
C PHE A 52 2.46 -16.13 8.86
N ARG A 53 2.56 -15.24 7.87
CA ARG A 53 1.90 -15.39 6.57
C ARG A 53 2.72 -14.71 5.48
N PHE A 54 2.63 -15.24 4.26
CA PHE A 54 3.03 -14.48 3.07
C PHE A 54 2.01 -13.40 2.75
N PHE A 55 2.42 -12.35 2.08
CA PHE A 55 1.48 -11.36 1.55
C PHE A 55 0.59 -11.97 0.46
N LYS A 56 -0.59 -11.37 0.21
CA LYS A 56 -1.51 -11.83 -0.84
C LYS A 56 -0.87 -11.72 -2.24
N ASP A 57 0.01 -10.74 -2.43
CA ASP A 57 0.81 -10.49 -3.63
C ASP A 57 2.23 -11.08 -3.55
N PHE A 58 2.38 -12.16 -2.82
CA PHE A 58 3.68 -12.81 -2.58
C PHE A 58 4.41 -13.17 -3.88
N GLU A 59 3.71 -13.64 -4.91
CA GLU A 59 4.35 -13.96 -6.19
C GLU A 59 4.95 -12.73 -6.89
N GLU A 60 4.44 -11.54 -6.61
CA GLU A 60 4.98 -10.30 -7.15
C GLU A 60 6.14 -9.77 -6.29
N THR A 61 6.01 -9.83 -4.97
CA THR A 61 6.91 -9.14 -4.03
C THR A 61 7.86 -10.06 -3.29
N GLY A 62 7.51 -11.33 -3.13
CA GLY A 62 8.22 -12.29 -2.28
C GLY A 62 8.07 -12.01 -0.79
N GLY A 63 7.24 -11.03 -0.41
CA GLY A 63 7.15 -10.53 0.95
C GLY A 63 6.26 -11.37 1.88
N GLY A 64 6.44 -11.16 3.19
CA GLY A 64 5.66 -11.81 4.23
C GLY A 64 5.80 -11.10 5.56
N VAL A 65 5.03 -11.52 6.55
CA VAL A 65 5.04 -10.94 7.88
C VAL A 65 4.97 -12.02 8.95
N CYS A 66 5.75 -11.83 9.99
CA CYS A 66 5.62 -12.54 11.26
C CYS A 66 5.26 -11.52 12.35
N ASN A 67 4.21 -11.78 13.12
CA ASN A 67 3.74 -10.87 14.18
C ASN A 67 4.81 -10.56 15.24
N SER A 68 5.77 -11.46 15.43
CA SER A 68 6.86 -11.29 16.42
C SER A 68 8.20 -10.87 15.78
N CYS A 69 8.46 -11.22 14.52
CA CYS A 69 9.76 -10.98 13.87
C CYS A 69 9.75 -9.76 12.94
N GLY A 70 8.56 -9.22 12.61
CA GLY A 70 8.42 -8.05 11.77
C GLY A 70 7.97 -8.35 10.33
N VAL A 71 8.03 -7.31 9.53
CA VAL A 71 7.55 -7.28 8.15
C VAL A 71 8.73 -7.39 7.18
N PHE A 72 8.59 -8.22 6.17
CA PHE A 72 9.57 -8.41 5.10
C PHE A 72 8.89 -8.02 3.78
N SER A 73 9.09 -6.80 3.34
CA SER A 73 8.39 -6.24 2.17
C SER A 73 8.79 -6.87 0.84
N THR A 74 9.95 -7.54 0.78
CA THR A 74 10.46 -8.20 -0.43
C THR A 74 10.99 -9.59 -0.13
N GLY A 75 10.99 -10.46 -1.14
CA GLY A 75 11.56 -11.80 -1.02
C GLY A 75 13.06 -11.81 -0.75
N LEU A 76 13.78 -10.78 -1.17
CA LEU A 76 15.20 -10.62 -0.82
C LEU A 76 15.38 -10.43 0.68
N GLY A 77 14.62 -9.53 1.29
CA GLY A 77 14.63 -9.30 2.75
C GLY A 77 14.16 -10.53 3.52
N LEU A 78 13.12 -11.19 3.04
CA LEU A 78 12.59 -12.41 3.63
C LEU A 78 13.64 -13.54 3.60
N LEU A 79 14.33 -13.77 2.49
CA LEU A 79 15.39 -14.78 2.40
C LEU A 79 16.62 -14.45 3.25
N SER A 80 17.02 -13.18 3.32
CA SER A 80 18.08 -12.70 4.19
C SER A 80 17.78 -13.08 5.66
N TRP A 81 16.57 -12.80 6.10
CA TRP A 81 16.11 -13.15 7.45
C TRP A 81 15.99 -14.65 7.66
N LEU A 82 15.42 -15.42 6.73
CA LEU A 82 15.23 -16.87 6.86
C LEU A 82 16.55 -17.62 6.96
N ASN A 83 17.54 -17.19 6.19
CA ASN A 83 18.82 -17.87 6.08
C ASN A 83 19.90 -17.28 7.00
N ASP A 84 19.60 -16.17 7.66
CA ASP A 84 20.56 -15.44 8.52
C ASP A 84 21.83 -15.03 7.75
N VAL A 85 21.65 -14.53 6.53
CA VAL A 85 22.73 -14.08 5.65
C VAL A 85 22.53 -12.63 5.22
N PRO A 86 23.61 -11.88 4.98
CA PRO A 86 23.52 -10.50 4.49
C PRO A 86 22.78 -10.41 3.14
N LEU A 87 22.06 -9.31 2.94
CA LEU A 87 21.24 -9.06 1.74
C LEU A 87 22.03 -9.15 0.44
N ASN A 88 23.29 -8.72 0.43
CA ASN A 88 24.17 -8.80 -0.75
C ASN A 88 24.47 -10.26 -1.17
N ILE A 89 24.48 -11.22 -0.23
CA ILE A 89 24.61 -12.64 -0.55
C ILE A 89 23.35 -13.11 -1.27
N VAL A 90 22.17 -12.76 -0.76
CA VAL A 90 20.89 -13.11 -1.39
C VAL A 90 20.80 -12.54 -2.81
N ILE A 91 21.17 -11.27 -3.01
CA ILE A 91 21.17 -10.61 -4.31
C ILE A 91 22.11 -11.35 -5.30
N ASN A 92 23.31 -11.69 -4.85
CA ASN A 92 24.29 -12.37 -5.70
C ASN A 92 23.84 -13.79 -6.09
N ASP A 93 23.36 -14.56 -5.13
CA ASP A 93 22.94 -15.94 -5.36
C ASP A 93 21.68 -16.01 -6.25
N LEU A 94 20.74 -15.08 -6.05
CA LEU A 94 19.56 -14.99 -6.91
C LEU A 94 19.90 -14.41 -8.28
N GLY A 95 20.80 -13.42 -8.38
CA GLY A 95 21.25 -12.87 -9.66
C GLY A 95 21.87 -13.95 -10.55
N GLU A 96 22.73 -14.80 -9.98
CA GLU A 96 23.30 -15.96 -10.66
C GLU A 96 22.22 -16.99 -11.06
N TYR A 97 21.32 -17.33 -10.12
CA TYR A 97 20.25 -18.29 -10.36
C TYR A 97 19.27 -17.85 -11.44
N LEU A 98 18.96 -16.56 -11.49
CA LEU A 98 18.03 -15.97 -12.45
C LEU A 98 18.68 -15.68 -13.82
N GLY A 99 19.99 -15.90 -13.96
CA GLY A 99 20.73 -15.69 -15.20
C GLY A 99 20.86 -14.20 -15.56
N ILE A 100 20.98 -13.34 -14.56
CA ILE A 100 21.15 -11.90 -14.76
C ILE A 100 22.61 -11.60 -15.02
N ASP A 101 22.91 -10.73 -15.97
CA ASP A 101 24.29 -10.28 -16.21
C ASP A 101 24.78 -9.43 -15.03
N PRO A 102 25.96 -9.72 -14.45
CA PRO A 102 26.50 -8.92 -13.36
C PRO A 102 26.91 -7.54 -13.85
N GLU A 103 26.71 -6.53 -12.99
CA GLU A 103 27.14 -5.16 -13.26
C GLU A 103 28.68 -5.10 -13.34
N PRO A 104 29.23 -4.33 -14.30
CA PRO A 104 30.66 -4.10 -14.37
C PRO A 104 31.16 -3.45 -13.08
N ARG A 105 32.25 -3.97 -12.50
CA ARG A 105 32.85 -3.35 -11.32
C ARG A 105 33.24 -1.92 -11.63
N ARG A 106 32.60 -0.94 -10.98
CA ARG A 106 33.13 0.44 -10.97
C ARG A 106 34.53 0.39 -10.34
N GLN A 107 35.56 0.63 -11.12
CA GLN A 107 36.89 0.86 -10.56
C GLN A 107 36.82 2.17 -9.76
N PRO A 108 37.27 2.19 -8.52
CA PRO A 108 37.36 3.44 -7.77
C PRO A 108 38.40 4.33 -8.46
N ALA A 109 37.98 5.53 -8.81
CA ALA A 109 38.91 6.55 -9.24
C ALA A 109 39.84 6.88 -8.05
N ASN A 110 41.10 6.50 -8.20
CA ASN A 110 42.26 6.87 -7.33
C ASN A 110 41.99 6.95 -5.81
N GLY A 111 42.32 5.89 -5.10
CA GLY A 111 42.42 5.86 -3.64
C GLY A 111 42.56 4.45 -3.11
N ALA A 112 43.78 4.07 -2.71
CA ALA A 112 44.04 2.78 -2.08
C ALA A 112 43.25 2.65 -0.78
N TYR A 113 42.20 1.82 -0.77
CA TYR A 113 41.59 1.36 0.48
C TYR A 113 42.53 0.35 1.16
N PRO A 114 42.76 0.44 2.47
CA PRO A 114 43.50 -0.57 3.19
C PRO A 114 42.77 -1.92 3.04
N SER A 115 43.48 -2.94 2.62
CA SER A 115 42.98 -4.31 2.54
C SER A 115 42.49 -4.75 3.91
N LYS A 116 41.15 -4.77 4.13
CA LYS A 116 40.57 -5.45 5.25
C LYS A 116 40.93 -6.94 5.10
N LYS A 117 41.64 -7.48 6.09
CA LYS A 117 41.94 -8.89 6.22
C LYS A 117 40.68 -9.69 5.86
N SER A 118 40.85 -10.64 4.95
CA SER A 118 39.77 -11.51 4.46
C SER A 118 39.19 -12.32 5.63
N GLY A 119 38.17 -11.79 6.26
CA GLY A 119 37.26 -12.62 7.06
C GLY A 119 36.63 -13.63 6.07
N LYS A 120 36.44 -14.87 6.53
CA LYS A 120 35.74 -15.91 5.75
C LYS A 120 34.46 -15.32 5.22
N GLY A 121 34.36 -15.16 3.90
CA GLY A 121 33.13 -14.68 3.25
C GLY A 121 31.97 -15.62 3.61
N TRP A 122 30.76 -15.05 3.68
CA TRP A 122 29.57 -15.86 3.86
C TRP A 122 29.46 -16.90 2.75
N PRO A 123 29.14 -18.17 3.08
CA PRO A 123 28.88 -19.18 2.07
C PRO A 123 27.64 -18.81 1.23
N PRO A 124 27.56 -19.26 -0.03
CA PRO A 124 26.33 -19.13 -0.83
C PRO A 124 25.15 -19.80 -0.14
N MET A 125 23.93 -19.33 -0.46
CA MET A 125 22.71 -19.96 0.05
C MET A 125 22.58 -21.40 -0.43
N GLN A 126 22.11 -22.29 0.43
CA GLN A 126 21.85 -23.68 0.06
C GLN A 126 20.63 -23.76 -0.86
N LYS A 127 20.78 -24.45 -2.00
CA LYS A 127 19.68 -24.69 -2.94
C LYS A 127 18.97 -26.01 -2.59
N GLN A 128 17.65 -25.99 -2.62
CA GLN A 128 16.81 -27.18 -2.40
C GLN A 128 15.83 -27.33 -3.58
N GLU A 129 15.37 -28.56 -3.84
CA GLU A 129 14.30 -28.74 -4.80
C GLU A 129 12.96 -28.26 -4.19
N PRO A 130 12.19 -27.43 -4.89
CA PRO A 130 10.92 -26.95 -4.39
C PRO A 130 9.90 -28.09 -4.28
N LYS A 131 9.27 -28.23 -3.11
CA LYS A 131 8.25 -29.26 -2.84
C LYS A 131 6.92 -28.94 -3.49
N PHE A 132 6.71 -27.69 -3.83
CA PHE A 132 5.49 -27.17 -4.44
C PHE A 132 5.84 -26.01 -5.35
N VAL A 133 5.50 -26.15 -6.63
CA VAL A 133 5.55 -25.06 -7.59
C VAL A 133 4.11 -24.67 -7.86
N PRO A 134 3.65 -23.47 -7.44
CA PRO A 134 2.32 -23.03 -7.78
C PRO A 134 2.21 -22.97 -9.29
N LYS A 135 1.14 -23.53 -9.85
CA LYS A 135 0.81 -23.23 -11.23
C LYS A 135 0.63 -21.72 -11.32
N ARG A 136 1.36 -21.04 -12.21
CA ARG A 136 1.02 -19.68 -12.60
C ARG A 136 -0.47 -19.69 -12.88
N GLU A 137 -1.25 -18.98 -12.10
CA GLU A 137 -2.65 -18.74 -12.47
C GLU A 137 -2.58 -18.01 -13.82
N ILE A 138 -2.93 -18.72 -14.86
CA ILE A 138 -3.13 -18.10 -16.16
C ILE A 138 -4.32 -17.18 -15.92
N VAL A 139 -4.07 -15.89 -16.03
CA VAL A 139 -5.12 -14.87 -15.88
C VAL A 139 -6.19 -15.17 -16.93
N ASP A 140 -7.35 -15.62 -16.48
CA ASP A 140 -8.46 -15.96 -17.37
C ASP A 140 -9.07 -14.65 -17.94
N PRO A 141 -8.94 -14.39 -19.25
CA PRO A 141 -9.45 -13.17 -19.85
C PRO A 141 -10.96 -12.98 -19.64
N LYS A 142 -11.74 -14.07 -19.56
CA LYS A 142 -13.17 -14.01 -19.31
C LYS A 142 -13.45 -13.53 -17.89
N LYS A 143 -12.76 -14.09 -16.91
CA LYS A 143 -12.86 -13.67 -15.51
C LYS A 143 -12.46 -12.22 -15.30
N VAL A 144 -11.41 -11.77 -15.96
CA VAL A 144 -10.99 -10.34 -15.95
C VAL A 144 -12.08 -9.44 -16.54
N ALA A 145 -12.67 -9.84 -17.66
CA ALA A 145 -13.76 -9.08 -18.28
C ALA A 145 -14.97 -8.98 -17.33
N GLU A 146 -15.36 -10.08 -16.68
CA GLU A 146 -16.43 -10.10 -15.69
C GLU A 146 -16.13 -9.20 -14.48
N GLN A 147 -14.88 -9.22 -13.98
CA GLN A 147 -14.44 -8.34 -12.89
C GLN A 147 -14.51 -6.86 -13.28
N ARG A 148 -14.05 -6.50 -14.47
CA ARG A 148 -14.16 -5.13 -15.00
C ARG A 148 -15.60 -4.71 -15.21
N GLN A 149 -16.43 -5.60 -15.75
CA GLN A 149 -17.85 -5.34 -15.94
C GLN A 149 -18.51 -5.00 -14.59
N ARG A 150 -18.26 -5.79 -13.53
CA ARG A 150 -18.79 -5.52 -12.19
C ARG A 150 -18.38 -4.14 -11.66
N LEU A 151 -17.10 -3.74 -11.84
CA LEU A 151 -16.64 -2.40 -11.44
C LEU A 151 -17.37 -1.31 -12.22
N ASN A 152 -17.54 -1.50 -13.53
CA ASN A 152 -18.26 -0.56 -14.40
C ASN A 152 -19.75 -0.47 -14.02
N GLU A 153 -20.40 -1.56 -13.70
CA GLU A 153 -21.80 -1.60 -13.25
C GLU A 153 -21.99 -0.78 -11.97
N ILE A 154 -21.13 -0.99 -10.95
CA ILE A 154 -21.16 -0.22 -9.70
C ILE A 154 -20.96 1.28 -10.01
N TRP A 155 -19.99 1.62 -10.85
CA TRP A 155 -19.67 3.00 -11.16
C TRP A 155 -20.78 3.68 -11.96
N THR A 156 -21.35 2.98 -12.92
CA THR A 156 -22.41 3.51 -13.79
C THR A 156 -23.73 3.69 -13.05
N ALA A 157 -24.04 2.79 -12.11
CA ALA A 157 -25.21 2.92 -11.24
C ALA A 157 -25.06 4.00 -10.16
N SER A 158 -23.83 4.53 -9.97
CA SER A 158 -23.59 5.61 -9.03
C SER A 158 -23.84 6.98 -9.66
N VAL A 159 -24.31 7.93 -8.85
CA VAL A 159 -24.61 9.32 -9.23
C VAL A 159 -23.58 10.31 -8.65
N PRO A 160 -23.38 11.49 -9.25
CA PRO A 160 -22.56 12.55 -8.67
C PRO A 160 -23.07 12.97 -7.28
N LEU A 161 -22.21 13.55 -6.45
CA LEU A 161 -22.60 14.02 -5.11
C LEU A 161 -23.58 15.19 -5.13
N SER A 162 -23.66 15.93 -6.25
CA SER A 162 -24.67 16.98 -6.49
C SER A 162 -26.08 16.42 -6.69
N HIS A 163 -26.23 15.14 -7.03
CA HIS A 163 -27.53 14.51 -7.26
C HIS A 163 -28.34 14.42 -5.95
N GLU A 164 -29.67 14.58 -6.05
CA GLU A 164 -30.58 14.57 -4.88
C GLU A 164 -30.44 13.28 -4.05
N HIS A 165 -30.32 12.11 -4.68
CA HIS A 165 -30.15 10.82 -4.02
C HIS A 165 -28.84 10.72 -3.22
N ALA A 166 -27.84 11.55 -3.52
CA ALA A 166 -26.56 11.54 -2.80
C ALA A 166 -26.60 12.24 -1.43
N ARG A 167 -27.79 12.59 -0.92
CA ARG A 167 -27.95 13.19 0.41
C ARG A 167 -27.23 12.42 1.52
N PRO A 168 -27.27 11.07 1.62
CA PRO A 168 -26.52 10.34 2.64
C PRO A 168 -25.02 10.59 2.60
N ALA A 169 -24.43 10.70 1.40
CA ALA A 169 -23.01 11.02 1.25
C ALA A 169 -22.71 12.45 1.72
N ARG A 170 -23.56 13.43 1.40
CA ARG A 170 -23.37 14.81 1.88
C ARG A 170 -23.43 14.87 3.41
N LEU A 171 -24.41 14.21 4.01
CA LEU A 171 -24.51 14.12 5.48
C LEU A 171 -23.27 13.45 6.11
N TYR A 172 -22.68 12.47 5.43
CA TYR A 172 -21.45 11.83 5.88
C TYR A 172 -20.27 12.82 5.96
N PHE A 173 -20.14 13.73 4.99
CA PHE A 173 -19.12 14.79 5.02
C PHE A 173 -19.46 15.85 6.09
N ASP A 174 -20.72 16.26 6.16
CA ASP A 174 -21.18 17.28 7.12
C ASP A 174 -20.95 16.82 8.57
N ALA A 175 -21.22 15.55 8.88
CA ALA A 175 -20.95 14.96 10.19
C ALA A 175 -19.46 14.97 10.58
N ARG A 176 -18.56 15.12 9.60
CA ARG A 176 -17.11 15.27 9.78
C ARG A 176 -16.66 16.73 9.75
N GLY A 177 -17.63 17.68 9.75
CA GLY A 177 -17.35 19.11 9.69
C GLY A 177 -16.74 19.58 8.36
N VAL A 178 -16.92 18.80 7.28
CA VAL A 178 -16.35 19.10 5.97
C VAL A 178 -17.45 19.40 4.98
N ASN A 179 -17.33 20.54 4.28
CA ASN A 179 -18.29 20.93 3.26
C ASN A 179 -18.24 20.01 2.03
N SER A 180 -19.31 19.26 1.82
CA SER A 180 -19.43 18.30 0.72
C SER A 180 -19.45 18.93 -0.69
N THR A 181 -19.78 20.22 -0.81
CA THR A 181 -19.86 20.91 -2.12
C THR A 181 -18.52 20.86 -2.88
N ARG A 182 -17.41 20.79 -2.14
CA ARG A 182 -16.08 20.63 -2.73
C ARG A 182 -15.95 19.38 -3.61
N TYR A 183 -16.69 18.32 -3.30
CA TYR A 183 -16.62 17.02 -3.97
C TYR A 183 -17.73 16.78 -4.98
N GLU A 184 -18.69 17.69 -5.12
CA GLU A 184 -19.84 17.54 -6.02
C GLU A 184 -19.47 17.41 -7.51
N THR A 185 -18.38 18.06 -7.89
CA THR A 185 -17.83 18.01 -9.26
C THR A 185 -16.62 17.07 -9.39
N ASN A 186 -16.24 16.36 -8.32
CA ASN A 186 -15.10 15.43 -8.39
C ASN A 186 -15.46 14.22 -9.28
N PRO A 187 -14.73 13.97 -10.37
CA PRO A 187 -15.04 12.89 -11.31
C PRO A 187 -14.75 11.50 -10.74
N PHE A 188 -14.06 11.39 -9.60
CA PHE A 188 -13.62 10.13 -8.99
C PHE A 188 -14.41 9.76 -7.75
N ILE A 189 -15.38 10.57 -7.34
CA ILE A 189 -16.24 10.37 -6.17
C ILE A 189 -17.68 10.37 -6.58
N ARG A 190 -18.41 9.29 -6.28
CA ARG A 190 -19.82 9.11 -6.60
C ARG A 190 -20.57 8.50 -5.41
N PHE A 191 -21.88 8.50 -5.51
CA PHE A 191 -22.78 7.89 -4.56
C PHE A 191 -23.62 6.81 -5.21
N HIS A 192 -23.63 5.60 -4.64
CA HIS A 192 -24.50 4.51 -5.05
C HIS A 192 -25.70 4.43 -4.11
N PRO A 193 -26.95 4.48 -4.59
CA PRO A 193 -28.15 4.54 -3.74
C PRO A 193 -28.42 3.26 -2.95
N GLY A 194 -27.97 2.11 -3.44
CA GLY A 194 -28.15 0.81 -2.76
C GLY A 194 -27.16 -0.20 -3.34
N LEU A 195 -26.05 -0.42 -2.64
CA LEU A 195 -24.99 -1.35 -3.04
C LEU A 195 -24.97 -2.54 -2.07
N ASP A 196 -24.88 -3.76 -2.61
CA ASP A 196 -24.82 -4.97 -1.81
C ASP A 196 -23.54 -5.04 -0.99
N TYR A 197 -23.70 -5.35 0.29
CA TYR A 197 -22.62 -5.64 1.22
C TYR A 197 -22.46 -7.15 1.33
N TRP A 198 -21.31 -7.65 0.92
CA TRP A 198 -21.00 -9.07 0.82
C TRP A 198 -20.15 -9.55 1.99
N ASP A 199 -20.46 -10.75 2.47
CA ASP A 199 -19.51 -11.52 3.25
C ASP A 199 -18.38 -12.02 2.34
N GLU A 200 -17.14 -11.76 2.74
CA GLU A 200 -15.98 -12.10 1.89
C GLU A 200 -15.63 -13.60 1.93
N ASP A 201 -16.03 -14.29 3.00
CA ASP A 201 -15.71 -15.71 3.20
C ASP A 201 -16.76 -16.59 2.55
N THR A 202 -18.04 -16.26 2.71
CA THR A 202 -19.16 -17.06 2.20
C THR A 202 -19.64 -16.61 0.81
N GLY A 203 -19.41 -15.35 0.45
CA GLY A 203 -19.92 -14.75 -0.77
C GLY A 203 -21.43 -14.44 -0.72
N GLU A 204 -22.03 -14.41 0.46
CA GLU A 204 -23.44 -14.09 0.66
C GLU A 204 -23.67 -12.58 0.77
N VAL A 205 -24.81 -12.11 0.29
CA VAL A 205 -25.25 -10.72 0.48
C VAL A 205 -25.81 -10.57 1.90
N LEU A 206 -25.15 -9.79 2.73
CA LEU A 206 -25.56 -9.52 4.11
C LEU A 206 -26.52 -8.33 4.25
N GLY A 207 -26.70 -7.56 3.19
CA GLY A 207 -27.58 -6.41 3.13
C GLY A 207 -27.26 -5.49 1.96
N THR A 208 -28.14 -4.50 1.72
CA THR A 208 -27.97 -3.49 0.68
C THR A 208 -28.02 -2.11 1.34
N TYR A 209 -26.99 -1.29 1.11
CA TYR A 209 -26.82 -0.01 1.77
C TYR A 209 -26.47 1.08 0.77
N PRO A 210 -26.85 2.34 1.05
CA PRO A 210 -26.24 3.49 0.39
C PRO A 210 -24.71 3.43 0.51
N ALA A 211 -23.98 3.84 -0.50
CA ALA A 211 -22.53 3.81 -0.43
C ALA A 211 -21.88 5.00 -1.12
N LEU A 212 -20.89 5.59 -0.46
CA LEU A 212 -19.93 6.47 -1.10
C LEU A 212 -18.94 5.59 -1.88
N VAL A 213 -18.81 5.85 -3.18
CA VAL A 213 -17.96 5.07 -4.10
C VAL A 213 -16.86 5.96 -4.63
N MET A 214 -15.61 5.55 -4.43
CA MET A 214 -14.44 6.31 -4.84
C MET A 214 -13.52 5.46 -5.69
N MET A 215 -12.96 6.07 -6.72
CA MET A 215 -12.16 5.41 -7.74
C MET A 215 -10.67 5.50 -7.42
N PHE A 216 -9.99 4.35 -7.38
CA PHE A 216 -8.54 4.30 -7.41
C PHE A 216 -8.03 4.56 -8.82
N ILE A 217 -7.10 5.49 -8.94
CA ILE A 217 -6.48 5.92 -10.18
C ILE A 217 -4.98 5.70 -10.08
N ASN A 218 -4.38 5.06 -11.07
CA ASN A 218 -2.92 4.89 -11.14
C ASN A 218 -2.23 6.17 -11.64
N GLN A 219 -0.89 6.16 -11.64
CA GLN A 219 -0.07 7.29 -12.09
C GLN A 219 -0.35 7.72 -13.55
N GLU A 220 -0.86 6.81 -14.38
CA GLU A 220 -1.25 7.06 -15.78
C GLU A 220 -2.69 7.57 -15.90
N ARG A 221 -3.32 7.91 -14.79
CA ARG A 221 -4.73 8.36 -14.67
C ARG A 221 -5.76 7.32 -15.13
N LYS A 222 -5.40 6.03 -15.09
CA LYS A 222 -6.31 4.92 -15.43
C LYS A 222 -6.99 4.38 -14.17
N PRO A 223 -8.30 4.09 -14.23
CA PRO A 223 -9.03 3.43 -13.15
C PRO A 223 -8.47 2.04 -12.87
N THR A 224 -8.29 1.70 -11.59
CA THR A 224 -7.77 0.39 -11.18
C THR A 224 -8.70 -0.37 -10.25
N ASN A 225 -9.43 0.32 -9.39
CA ASN A 225 -10.37 -0.30 -8.45
C ASN A 225 -11.35 0.72 -7.88
N LEU A 226 -12.29 0.24 -7.05
CA LEU A 226 -13.22 1.08 -6.31
C LEU A 226 -13.04 0.86 -4.80
N HIS A 227 -13.09 1.95 -4.04
CA HIS A 227 -13.27 1.97 -2.60
C HIS A 227 -14.72 2.33 -2.29
N ARG A 228 -15.30 1.65 -1.30
CA ARG A 228 -16.70 1.82 -0.91
C ARG A 228 -16.77 2.12 0.57
N ILE A 229 -17.56 3.11 0.96
CA ILE A 229 -17.95 3.34 2.35
C ILE A 229 -19.45 3.18 2.42
N TYR A 230 -19.91 2.12 3.05
CA TYR A 230 -21.33 1.84 3.22
C TYR A 230 -21.91 2.73 4.32
N LEU A 231 -23.07 3.32 4.03
CA LEU A 231 -23.70 4.34 4.84
C LEU A 231 -25.12 3.94 5.23
N THR A 232 -25.62 4.57 6.29
CA THR A 232 -27.05 4.64 6.57
C THR A 232 -27.69 5.76 5.71
N PRO A 233 -29.02 5.81 5.56
CA PRO A 233 -29.72 6.95 4.96
C PRO A 233 -29.45 8.30 5.68
N GLN A 234 -29.02 8.27 6.94
CA GLN A 234 -28.69 9.43 7.77
C GLN A 234 -27.24 9.88 7.59
N GLY A 235 -26.42 9.16 6.83
CA GLY A 235 -25.03 9.49 6.55
C GLY A 235 -24.02 8.90 7.56
N ASP A 236 -24.45 8.09 8.50
CA ASP A 236 -23.54 7.34 9.37
C ASP A 236 -22.95 6.14 8.62
N LYS A 237 -21.86 5.56 9.13
CA LYS A 237 -21.37 4.27 8.63
C LYS A 237 -22.42 3.19 8.86
N ALA A 238 -22.67 2.36 7.86
CA ALA A 238 -23.64 1.28 7.95
C ALA A 238 -23.29 0.31 9.09
N PRO A 239 -24.29 -0.13 9.88
CA PRO A 239 -24.08 -1.03 11.02
C PRO A 239 -23.94 -2.48 10.53
N VAL A 240 -22.88 -2.75 9.79
CA VAL A 240 -22.59 -4.06 9.22
C VAL A 240 -21.72 -4.91 10.16
N ASN A 241 -21.85 -6.22 10.05
CA ASN A 241 -20.93 -7.12 10.75
C ASN A 241 -19.60 -7.17 9.98
N GLY A 242 -18.64 -6.34 10.40
CA GLY A 242 -17.35 -6.15 9.76
C GLY A 242 -17.05 -4.68 9.46
N ASP A 243 -16.07 -4.42 8.57
CA ASP A 243 -15.71 -3.06 8.23
C ASP A 243 -16.68 -2.48 7.17
N PRO A 244 -17.36 -1.35 7.43
CA PRO A 244 -18.15 -0.66 6.44
C PRO A 244 -17.33 -0.04 5.30
N LYS A 245 -16.00 -0.02 5.42
CA LYS A 245 -15.06 0.45 4.39
C LYS A 245 -14.44 -0.73 3.69
N LYS A 246 -14.70 -0.91 2.41
CA LYS A 246 -14.17 -2.05 1.63
C LYS A 246 -13.66 -1.61 0.27
N MET A 247 -12.57 -2.22 -0.18
CA MET A 247 -12.18 -2.19 -1.59
C MET A 247 -12.94 -3.27 -2.36
N THR A 248 -13.25 -3.04 -3.63
CA THR A 248 -13.75 -4.09 -4.51
C THR A 248 -12.64 -5.10 -4.80
N LYS A 249 -13.02 -6.31 -5.23
CA LYS A 249 -12.04 -7.23 -5.79
C LYS A 249 -11.54 -6.65 -7.11
N LYS A 250 -10.23 -6.37 -7.20
CA LYS A 250 -9.62 -5.85 -8.43
C LYS A 250 -9.62 -6.89 -9.54
N PRO A 251 -9.58 -6.50 -10.82
CA PRO A 251 -9.26 -7.40 -11.92
C PRO A 251 -7.92 -8.10 -11.71
N ASP A 252 -7.86 -9.39 -12.05
CA ASP A 252 -6.70 -10.23 -11.75
C ASP A 252 -5.44 -9.80 -12.54
N ASP A 253 -5.61 -9.08 -13.64
CA ASP A 253 -4.55 -8.51 -14.48
C ASP A 253 -4.10 -7.10 -14.07
N LEU A 254 -4.67 -6.52 -13.02
CA LEU A 254 -4.31 -5.19 -12.52
C LEU A 254 -3.58 -5.26 -11.17
N THR A 255 -2.65 -4.33 -10.97
CA THR A 255 -2.07 -4.04 -9.65
C THR A 255 -2.67 -2.75 -9.07
N LEU A 256 -2.78 -2.69 -7.76
CA LEU A 256 -3.11 -1.45 -7.05
C LEU A 256 -1.87 -0.64 -6.67
N THR A 257 -0.67 -1.17 -6.91
CA THR A 257 0.58 -0.47 -6.68
C THR A 257 0.60 0.86 -7.42
N GLY A 258 0.86 1.95 -6.72
CA GLY A 258 0.87 3.30 -7.27
C GLY A 258 -0.52 3.92 -7.49
N SER A 259 -1.60 3.21 -7.14
CA SER A 259 -2.96 3.75 -7.26
C SER A 259 -3.35 4.56 -6.02
N THR A 260 -4.18 5.58 -6.24
CA THR A 260 -4.62 6.53 -5.22
C THR A 260 -6.04 7.01 -5.51
N ILE A 261 -6.80 7.33 -4.48
CA ILE A 261 -8.08 8.03 -4.56
C ILE A 261 -7.79 9.52 -4.48
N TRP A 262 -8.00 10.25 -5.57
CA TRP A 262 -7.80 11.69 -5.60
C TRP A 262 -9.04 12.44 -5.10
N LEU A 263 -8.91 13.12 -3.96
CA LEU A 263 -9.93 13.99 -3.39
C LEU A 263 -10.01 15.32 -4.16
N SER A 264 -8.87 15.77 -4.67
CA SER A 264 -8.73 16.86 -5.65
C SER A 264 -7.70 16.46 -6.71
N PRO A 265 -7.75 17.02 -7.91
CA PRO A 265 -6.78 16.72 -8.95
C PRO A 265 -5.34 16.94 -8.46
N PRO A 266 -4.38 16.05 -8.80
CA PRO A 266 -2.99 16.21 -8.38
C PRO A 266 -2.41 17.54 -8.92
N ALA A 267 -1.48 18.11 -8.15
CA ALA A 267 -0.74 19.33 -8.45
C ALA A 267 0.75 19.13 -8.15
N ALA A 268 1.56 20.15 -8.39
CA ALA A 268 3.00 20.08 -8.11
C ALA A 268 3.29 19.88 -6.60
N VAL A 269 2.41 20.35 -5.73
CA VAL A 269 2.44 20.13 -4.29
C VAL A 269 1.18 19.39 -3.88
N ILE A 270 1.32 18.26 -3.21
CA ILE A 270 0.19 17.42 -2.80
C ILE A 270 0.31 16.99 -1.33
N GLY A 271 -0.84 16.67 -0.75
CA GLY A 271 -0.92 15.86 0.45
C GLY A 271 -1.15 14.39 0.10
N ILE A 272 -0.62 13.47 0.89
CA ILE A 272 -1.01 12.06 0.85
C ILE A 272 -1.37 11.56 2.24
N THR A 273 -2.32 10.62 2.29
CA THR A 273 -2.79 9.99 3.53
C THR A 273 -2.99 8.50 3.33
N GLU A 274 -3.02 7.74 4.42
CA GLU A 274 -3.42 6.35 4.37
C GLU A 274 -4.92 6.23 4.05
N GLY A 275 -5.76 6.83 4.88
CA GLY A 275 -7.22 6.73 4.79
C GLY A 275 -7.88 7.91 4.08
N VAL A 276 -9.07 7.66 3.52
CA VAL A 276 -9.90 8.70 2.87
C VAL A 276 -10.39 9.74 3.88
N GLU A 277 -10.79 9.30 5.07
CA GLU A 277 -11.32 10.18 6.12
C GLU A 277 -10.23 11.15 6.63
N THR A 278 -9.03 10.63 6.86
CA THR A 278 -7.82 11.42 7.13
C THR A 278 -7.56 12.41 5.99
N GLY A 279 -7.67 11.96 4.73
CA GLY A 279 -7.46 12.80 3.55
C GLY A 279 -8.44 13.97 3.46
N ILE A 280 -9.73 13.73 3.70
CA ILE A 280 -10.78 14.76 3.73
C ILE A 280 -10.47 15.84 4.78
N ALA A 281 -10.05 15.43 5.97
CA ALA A 281 -9.69 16.33 7.07
C ALA A 281 -8.45 17.17 6.72
N VAL A 282 -7.41 16.53 6.18
CA VAL A 282 -6.19 17.20 5.72
C VAL A 282 -6.49 18.22 4.64
N GLU A 283 -7.29 17.87 3.64
CA GLU A 283 -7.66 18.79 2.57
C GLU A 283 -8.44 19.98 3.09
N ALA A 284 -9.39 19.78 4.04
CA ALA A 284 -10.16 20.84 4.66
C ALA A 284 -9.29 21.75 5.55
N GLY A 285 -8.33 21.18 6.27
CA GLY A 285 -7.44 21.88 7.18
C GLY A 285 -6.35 22.69 6.49
N THR A 286 -5.75 22.14 5.43
CA THR A 286 -4.56 22.68 4.76
C THR A 286 -4.84 23.39 3.44
N GLY A 287 -5.89 23.00 2.73
CA GLY A 287 -6.16 23.45 1.36
C GLY A 287 -5.30 22.75 0.30
N LEU A 288 -4.44 21.80 0.66
CA LEU A 288 -3.67 21.00 -0.29
C LEU A 288 -4.60 20.11 -1.14
N ASN A 289 -4.17 19.77 -2.33
CA ASN A 289 -4.79 18.69 -3.11
C ASN A 289 -4.31 17.35 -2.55
N VAL A 290 -5.25 16.49 -2.16
CA VAL A 290 -4.93 15.28 -1.38
C VAL A 290 -5.27 14.01 -2.14
N GLY A 291 -4.35 13.04 -2.05
CA GLY A 291 -4.54 11.66 -2.46
C GLY A 291 -4.59 10.72 -1.27
N ALA A 292 -5.63 9.89 -1.16
CA ALA A 292 -5.74 8.84 -0.16
C ALA A 292 -5.30 7.49 -0.74
N CYS A 293 -4.32 6.84 -0.13
CA CYS A 293 -3.74 5.59 -0.65
C CYS A 293 -4.57 4.35 -0.36
N GLY A 294 -5.47 4.41 0.63
CA GLY A 294 -6.40 3.34 1.00
C GLY A 294 -5.94 2.43 2.14
N ASN A 295 -4.65 2.23 2.31
CA ASN A 295 -4.03 1.56 3.46
C ASN A 295 -2.49 1.78 3.47
N ALA A 296 -1.84 1.43 4.59
CA ALA A 296 -0.39 1.59 4.78
C ALA A 296 0.45 0.92 3.68
N VAL A 297 0.07 -0.29 3.24
CA VAL A 297 0.81 -1.01 2.18
C VAL A 297 0.74 -0.28 0.84
N LEU A 298 -0.40 0.30 0.49
CA LEU A 298 -0.54 1.08 -0.73
C LEU A 298 0.16 2.44 -0.61
N LEU A 299 0.21 3.04 0.59
CA LEU A 299 1.00 4.24 0.86
C LEU A 299 2.49 3.98 0.65
N GLU A 300 3.05 2.91 1.19
CA GLU A 300 4.43 2.51 0.93
C GLU A 300 4.76 2.42 -0.57
N ARG A 301 3.78 2.01 -1.38
CA ARG A 301 3.92 1.76 -2.81
C ARG A 301 3.36 2.88 -3.68
N PHE A 302 2.96 3.99 -3.09
CA PHE A 302 2.43 5.12 -3.84
C PHE A 302 3.42 5.63 -4.87
N LEU A 303 2.95 5.85 -6.10
CA LEU A 303 3.72 6.41 -7.20
C LEU A 303 3.10 7.75 -7.59
N PRO A 304 3.77 8.87 -7.32
CA PRO A 304 3.25 10.19 -7.63
C PRO A 304 3.20 10.42 -9.14
N PRO A 305 2.19 11.14 -9.65
CA PRO A 305 2.18 11.64 -11.02
C PRO A 305 3.43 12.46 -11.35
N ALA A 306 3.75 12.59 -12.64
CA ALA A 306 5.00 13.20 -13.10
C ALA A 306 5.15 14.67 -12.68
N GLU A 307 4.05 15.40 -12.59
CA GLU A 307 3.99 16.82 -12.20
C GLU A 307 4.32 17.09 -10.73
N VAL A 308 4.27 16.07 -9.86
CA VAL A 308 4.48 16.22 -8.42
C VAL A 308 5.96 16.49 -8.12
N LYS A 309 6.22 17.51 -7.30
CA LYS A 309 7.54 17.95 -6.82
C LYS A 309 7.65 17.94 -5.30
N ILE A 310 6.54 18.15 -4.60
CA ILE A 310 6.51 18.19 -3.14
C ILE A 310 5.36 17.32 -2.65
N ILE A 311 5.66 16.46 -1.69
CA ILE A 311 4.68 15.60 -1.01
C ILE A 311 4.69 15.91 0.48
N HIS A 312 3.54 16.29 1.01
CA HIS A 312 3.25 16.32 2.43
C HIS A 312 2.55 15.02 2.80
N ASN A 313 3.25 14.12 3.47
CA ASN A 313 2.73 12.83 3.90
C ASN A 313 2.14 12.97 5.32
N PHE A 314 0.84 12.86 5.44
CA PHE A 314 0.11 12.96 6.71
C PHE A 314 -0.07 11.56 7.28
N VAL A 315 0.82 11.21 8.19
CA VAL A 315 0.98 9.86 8.75
C VAL A 315 -0.02 9.64 9.86
N ASP A 316 -0.66 8.49 9.91
CA ASP A 316 -1.47 8.07 11.05
C ASP A 316 -0.53 7.60 12.19
N LYS A 317 -0.79 8.03 13.44
CA LYS A 317 0.00 7.68 14.62
C LYS A 317 -0.70 6.54 15.35
N ASP A 318 -0.11 5.37 15.36
CA ASP A 318 -0.67 4.20 16.03
C ASP A 318 0.33 3.53 16.98
N ARG A 319 -0.20 2.78 17.97
CA ARG A 319 0.65 2.11 18.98
C ARG A 319 1.55 1.03 18.39
N SER A 320 1.23 0.53 17.21
CA SER A 320 2.03 -0.46 16.50
C SER A 320 3.12 0.15 15.64
N MET A 321 3.19 1.48 15.53
CA MET A 321 4.11 2.25 14.66
C MET A 321 3.96 1.94 13.17
N ARG A 322 2.85 1.32 12.75
CA ARG A 322 2.67 0.87 11.36
C ARG A 322 2.60 2.04 10.37
N GLY A 323 1.97 3.14 10.77
CA GLY A 323 1.90 4.36 9.96
C GLY A 323 3.29 4.96 9.74
N GLU A 324 4.08 5.09 10.79
CA GLU A 324 5.45 5.60 10.73
C GLU A 324 6.39 4.68 9.93
N GLU A 325 6.27 3.36 10.08
CA GLU A 325 7.02 2.38 9.27
C GLU A 325 6.69 2.52 7.78
N ALA A 326 5.41 2.67 7.44
CA ALA A 326 4.97 2.87 6.06
C ALA A 326 5.52 4.18 5.46
N ALA A 327 5.48 5.26 6.23
CA ALA A 327 6.05 6.55 5.84
C ALA A 327 7.56 6.46 5.59
N HIS A 328 8.28 5.79 6.48
CA HIS A 328 9.72 5.58 6.32
C HIS A 328 10.04 4.76 5.07
N ALA A 329 9.37 3.62 4.86
CA ALA A 329 9.56 2.77 3.69
C ALA A 329 9.23 3.51 2.39
N PHE A 330 8.17 4.33 2.39
CA PHE A 330 7.81 5.19 1.26
C PHE A 330 8.94 6.18 0.93
N ARG A 331 9.48 6.91 1.93
CA ARG A 331 10.56 7.88 1.72
C ARG A 331 11.84 7.21 1.19
N GLU A 332 12.26 6.09 1.77
CA GLU A 332 13.46 5.37 1.30
C GLU A 332 13.33 4.96 -0.17
N ARG A 333 12.16 4.42 -0.54
CA ARG A 333 11.89 4.03 -1.91
C ARG A 333 11.87 5.23 -2.86
N MET A 334 11.25 6.34 -2.45
CA MET A 334 11.17 7.55 -3.26
C MET A 334 12.51 8.26 -3.42
N ALA A 335 13.36 8.25 -2.39
CA ALA A 335 14.71 8.80 -2.47
C ALA A 335 15.55 8.16 -3.59
N MET A 336 15.29 6.88 -3.90
CA MET A 336 15.94 6.17 -5.01
C MET A 336 15.20 6.36 -6.34
N ALA A 337 13.86 6.28 -6.33
CA ALA A 337 13.06 6.28 -7.55
C ALA A 337 12.81 7.68 -8.13
N ARG A 338 12.64 8.68 -7.27
CA ARG A 338 12.30 10.07 -7.62
C ARG A 338 13.02 11.05 -6.68
N PRO A 339 14.38 11.15 -6.75
CA PRO A 339 15.17 12.04 -5.90
C PRO A 339 14.87 13.53 -6.14
N ASP A 340 14.13 13.85 -7.19
CA ASP A 340 13.65 15.20 -7.53
C ASP A 340 12.42 15.63 -6.69
N ILE A 341 11.83 14.74 -5.89
CA ILE A 341 10.66 15.03 -5.06
C ILE A 341 11.06 15.24 -3.61
N GLN A 342 10.63 16.34 -3.02
CA GLN A 342 10.77 16.60 -1.60
C GLN A 342 9.59 15.97 -0.84
N ILE A 343 9.87 15.27 0.27
CA ILE A 343 8.85 14.60 1.09
C ILE A 343 8.97 15.04 2.52
N PHE A 344 7.85 15.48 3.09
CA PHE A 344 7.72 15.92 4.48
C PHE A 344 6.67 15.05 5.19
N ASP A 345 7.07 14.32 6.22
CA ASP A 345 6.14 13.56 7.06
C ASP A 345 5.58 14.45 8.18
N HIS A 346 4.29 14.36 8.40
CA HIS A 346 3.56 15.08 9.45
C HIS A 346 2.83 14.07 10.32
N LEU A 347 3.14 14.05 11.61
CA LEU A 347 2.43 13.27 12.61
C LEU A 347 1.38 14.14 13.31
N PRO A 348 0.22 13.58 13.67
CA PRO A 348 -0.78 14.30 14.48
C PRO A 348 -0.15 14.81 15.79
N PRO A 349 -0.38 16.08 16.18
CA PRO A 349 0.17 16.64 17.41
C PRO A 349 -0.60 16.20 18.67
N LEU A 350 -1.30 15.09 18.60
CA LEU A 350 -2.09 14.50 19.66
C LEU A 350 -1.43 13.25 20.20
N ASP A 351 -1.61 13.00 21.49
CA ASP A 351 -1.21 11.75 22.11
C ASP A 351 -2.33 10.70 21.99
N ILE A 352 -1.94 9.45 21.86
CA ILE A 352 -2.88 8.33 21.83
C ILE A 352 -3.41 8.12 23.25
N SER A 353 -4.68 8.43 23.48
CA SER A 353 -5.34 8.27 24.78
C SER A 353 -5.36 6.82 25.26
N ASP A 354 -5.48 6.62 26.57
CA ASP A 354 -5.61 5.27 27.13
C ASP A 354 -6.88 4.58 26.59
N GLY A 355 -6.67 3.33 26.12
CA GLY A 355 -7.74 2.55 25.47
C GLY A 355 -7.89 2.77 23.97
N GLU A 356 -7.36 3.85 23.42
CA GLU A 356 -7.34 4.09 21.96
C GLU A 356 -6.16 3.36 21.30
N LYS A 357 -6.33 2.98 20.04
CA LYS A 357 -5.30 2.27 19.26
C LYS A 357 -4.44 3.21 18.43
N CYS A 358 -5.01 4.31 17.96
CA CYS A 358 -4.39 5.26 17.07
C CYS A 358 -5.01 6.65 17.25
N VAL A 359 -4.34 7.63 16.68
CA VAL A 359 -4.84 8.99 16.46
C VAL A 359 -4.46 9.40 15.04
N ASP A 360 -5.39 10.03 14.33
CA ASP A 360 -5.19 10.47 12.95
C ASP A 360 -5.49 11.97 12.75
N TRP A 361 -5.37 12.45 11.54
CA TRP A 361 -5.63 13.86 11.23
C TRP A 361 -7.11 14.22 11.18
N LEU A 362 -8.02 13.25 11.14
CA LEU A 362 -9.44 13.48 11.35
C LEU A 362 -9.72 13.83 12.82
N ASP A 363 -9.00 13.20 13.76
CA ASP A 363 -9.10 13.57 15.19
C ASP A 363 -8.62 14.99 15.42
N VAL A 364 -7.51 15.39 14.78
CA VAL A 364 -7.00 16.77 14.83
C VAL A 364 -8.03 17.75 14.27
N TRP A 365 -8.63 17.42 13.12
CA TRP A 365 -9.66 18.24 12.50
C TRP A 365 -10.92 18.35 13.38
N SER A 366 -11.37 17.23 13.92
CA SER A 366 -12.59 17.19 14.77
C SER A 366 -12.44 18.00 16.05
N ASN A 367 -11.23 17.99 16.65
CA ASN A 367 -10.98 18.72 17.90
C ASN A 367 -10.64 20.19 17.71
N TYR A 368 -9.94 20.55 16.61
CA TYR A 368 -9.34 21.88 16.46
C TYR A 368 -9.68 22.59 15.14
N GLY A 369 -10.37 21.91 14.21
CA GLY A 369 -10.62 22.44 12.88
C GLY A 369 -9.33 22.88 12.18
N LYS A 370 -9.39 23.98 11.43
CA LYS A 370 -8.20 24.55 10.76
C LYS A 370 -7.07 24.95 11.71
N ALA A 371 -7.37 25.25 12.96
CA ALA A 371 -6.35 25.64 13.93
C ALA A 371 -5.35 24.51 14.21
N GLY A 372 -5.80 23.25 14.16
CA GLY A 372 -4.96 22.08 14.34
C GLY A 372 -3.85 21.91 13.29
N PHE A 373 -3.95 22.60 12.15
CA PHE A 373 -2.97 22.53 11.05
C PHE A 373 -2.04 23.74 10.96
N ARG A 374 -2.25 24.79 11.78
CA ARG A 374 -1.50 26.06 11.69
C ARG A 374 -0.01 25.94 12.03
N HIS A 375 0.36 24.92 12.81
CA HIS A 375 1.76 24.69 13.20
C HIS A 375 2.58 24.06 12.08
N LEU A 376 1.92 23.58 11.00
CA LEU A 376 2.60 22.94 9.88
C LEU A 376 3.22 24.00 8.97
N ASN A 377 4.53 23.89 8.78
CA ASN A 377 5.25 24.69 7.78
C ASN A 377 5.06 24.08 6.39
N LEU A 378 3.87 24.25 5.81
CA LEU A 378 3.56 23.69 4.51
C LEU A 378 4.13 24.55 3.39
N ILE A 379 4.89 23.93 2.51
CA ILE A 379 5.27 24.53 1.23
C ILE A 379 4.08 24.33 0.29
N THR A 380 3.30 25.38 0.04
CA THR A 380 2.08 25.29 -0.77
C THR A 380 2.25 25.75 -2.21
N ASN A 381 3.35 26.47 -2.53
CA ASN A 381 3.65 27.00 -3.86
C ASN A 381 5.11 26.78 -4.25
N LEU A 382 5.35 26.41 -5.50
CA LEU A 382 6.70 26.21 -6.08
C LEU A 382 7.54 27.50 -6.26
N GLN A 383 7.17 28.62 -5.68
CA GLN A 383 7.89 29.88 -5.85
C GLN A 383 9.20 29.99 -5.05
N LEU A 384 9.75 28.89 -4.52
CA LEU A 384 10.93 28.89 -3.67
C LEU A 384 12.04 27.96 -4.19
N ALA A 385 12.36 28.00 -5.47
CA ALA A 385 13.59 27.45 -6.01
C ALA A 385 14.10 28.39 -7.11
N GLY A 386 14.61 29.55 -6.69
CA GLY A 386 15.44 30.47 -7.47
C GLY A 386 16.74 30.65 -6.75
#